data_1cb8c47c79eed5dfd5a844bf231fd773
#
_entry.id   1cb8c47c79eed5dfd5a844bf231fd773
#
_cell.length_a   1.000
_cell.length_b   1.000
_cell.length_c   1.000
_cell.angle_alpha   90.00
_cell.angle_beta   90.00
_cell.angle_gamma   90.00
#
_symmetry.space_group_name_H-M   'P 1'
#
loop_
_entity.id
_entity.type
_entity.pdbx_description
1 polymer ?
#
loop_
_entity_poly.entity_id
_entity_poly.type
_entity_poly.pdbx_seq_one_letter_code
_entity_poly.pdbx_strand_id
1 'polypeptide(L)'
;VDVLAIDFNCFLHRYLDPDNPVGSIVIALDSFLRTLQATRIYIAFDGLVPYAKMVQQRYRRMKIPEAPSSFDKHQISPGTPYMRELADTIRILFPQCIVSDTLEPGEGEHKLFLWLRTLADEDRKSICIYGLDADLVLISIAQSHLGAIEVLREREKEPGFTALSIPALMQVLPLDPETYVKLSVLSFGNDFMPNLAMFSLREDGYKRALFYADKHTACRDEIRVLTKRASESVRRIVSVDGHALEQRFGVQLMDGVVDWEPVVHAFWKTYTWTLHYFTTSQVLDWCWVYPYPEAPLLSTIDAYEQETEFLWEHPSPPYTIDDQLRFILPEASLRRAGLEPQFPDELYDEATETRIPWMRRYAWEADPWVSIPLAPLTTVGAYAL
;
A
#
# COMPACT_ATOMS: atom_id res chain seq x y z
N VAL A 1 6.55 25.72 -9.61
CA VAL A 1 7.10 24.86 -8.55
C VAL A 1 8.51 24.44 -8.90
N ASP A 2 9.35 24.16 -7.88
CA ASP A 2 10.73 23.71 -8.14
C ASP A 2 10.72 22.27 -8.66
N VAL A 3 9.91 21.41 -8.06
CA VAL A 3 9.83 20.00 -8.37
C VAL A 3 8.38 19.57 -8.62
N LEU A 4 8.16 18.86 -9.72
CA LEU A 4 6.96 18.08 -9.99
C LEU A 4 7.34 16.60 -10.01
N ALA A 5 6.76 15.83 -9.10
CA ALA A 5 6.94 14.40 -9.00
C ALA A 5 5.62 13.69 -9.30
N ILE A 6 5.60 12.74 -10.23
CA ILE A 6 4.37 12.11 -10.73
C ILE A 6 4.41 10.62 -10.41
N ASP A 7 3.48 10.15 -9.56
CA ASP A 7 3.12 8.75 -9.51
C ASP A 7 2.40 8.40 -10.82
N PHE A 8 3.16 7.75 -11.70
CA PHE A 8 2.70 7.57 -13.06
C PHE A 8 1.61 6.50 -13.18
N ASN A 9 1.57 5.53 -12.30
CA ASN A 9 0.51 4.54 -12.32
C ASN A 9 -0.84 5.18 -11.98
N CYS A 10 -0.89 6.11 -11.04
CA CYS A 10 -2.10 6.91 -10.78
C CYS A 10 -2.52 7.73 -12.00
N PHE A 11 -1.55 8.39 -12.66
CA PHE A 11 -1.79 9.17 -13.87
C PHE A 11 -2.31 8.30 -15.01
N LEU A 12 -1.67 7.15 -15.24
CA LEU A 12 -2.06 6.19 -16.26
C LEU A 12 -3.51 5.71 -16.09
N HIS A 13 -3.87 5.27 -14.89
CA HIS A 13 -5.25 4.82 -14.62
C HIS A 13 -6.31 5.90 -14.84
N ARG A 14 -5.95 7.15 -14.70
CA ARG A 14 -6.85 8.29 -14.86
C ARG A 14 -7.10 8.65 -16.32
N TYR A 15 -6.06 8.60 -17.16
CA TYR A 15 -6.09 9.16 -18.51
C TYR A 15 -6.06 8.12 -19.63
N LEU A 16 -5.98 6.84 -19.30
CA LEU A 16 -5.95 5.77 -20.29
C LEU A 16 -7.27 5.69 -21.05
N ASP A 17 -7.17 5.83 -22.37
CA ASP A 17 -8.23 5.47 -23.31
C ASP A 17 -7.88 4.12 -23.95
N PRO A 18 -8.71 3.07 -23.76
CA PRO A 18 -8.49 1.75 -24.34
C PRO A 18 -8.35 1.73 -25.87
N ASP A 19 -8.95 2.68 -26.57
CA ASP A 19 -8.88 2.74 -28.03
C ASP A 19 -7.63 3.47 -28.54
N ASN A 20 -6.97 4.25 -27.67
CA ASN A 20 -5.71 4.93 -27.96
C ASN A 20 -4.79 4.93 -26.74
N PRO A 21 -4.30 3.76 -26.28
CA PRO A 21 -3.70 3.61 -24.95
C PRO A 21 -2.40 4.38 -24.75
N VAL A 22 -1.58 4.58 -25.78
CA VAL A 22 -0.35 5.38 -25.68
C VAL A 22 -0.63 6.85 -25.96
N GLY A 23 -1.39 7.15 -27.03
CA GLY A 23 -1.64 8.53 -27.46
C GLY A 23 -2.42 9.34 -26.44
N SER A 24 -3.44 8.76 -25.78
CA SER A 24 -4.22 9.44 -24.75
C SER A 24 -3.34 9.88 -23.58
N ILE A 25 -2.41 9.03 -23.14
CA ILE A 25 -1.48 9.32 -22.05
C ILE A 25 -0.49 10.43 -22.45
N VAL A 26 0.05 10.37 -23.65
CA VAL A 26 0.98 11.40 -24.16
C VAL A 26 0.30 12.77 -24.23
N ILE A 27 -0.93 12.83 -24.77
CA ILE A 27 -1.71 14.08 -24.87
C ILE A 27 -2.02 14.63 -23.47
N ALA A 28 -2.47 13.78 -22.56
CA ALA A 28 -2.77 14.18 -21.20
C ALA A 28 -1.53 14.69 -20.46
N LEU A 29 -0.40 14.00 -20.61
CA LEU A 29 0.87 14.39 -19.98
C LEU A 29 1.39 15.73 -20.53
N ASP A 30 1.35 15.95 -21.83
CA ASP A 30 1.73 17.24 -22.43
C ASP A 30 0.90 18.39 -21.86
N SER A 31 -0.41 18.22 -21.80
CA SER A 31 -1.32 19.21 -21.21
C SER A 31 -1.03 19.47 -19.74
N PHE A 32 -0.78 18.41 -18.98
CA PHE A 32 -0.48 18.48 -17.54
C PHE A 32 0.84 19.23 -17.27
N LEU A 33 1.89 18.89 -17.99
CA LEU A 33 3.20 19.51 -17.85
C LEU A 33 3.19 21.00 -18.23
N ARG A 34 2.45 21.37 -19.28
CA ARG A 34 2.26 22.79 -19.67
C ARG A 34 1.53 23.60 -18.61
N THR A 35 0.61 22.97 -17.89
CA THR A 35 -0.17 23.65 -16.84
C THR A 35 0.66 23.93 -15.59
N LEU A 36 1.52 23.00 -15.17
CA LEU A 36 2.20 23.09 -13.88
C LEU A 36 3.57 23.78 -13.92
N GLN A 37 4.25 23.81 -15.06
CA GLN A 37 5.51 24.54 -15.29
C GLN A 37 6.55 24.36 -14.16
N ALA A 38 7.01 23.14 -13.95
CA ALA A 38 8.02 22.83 -12.94
C ALA A 38 9.44 22.91 -13.51
N THR A 39 10.40 23.27 -12.65
CA THR A 39 11.82 23.33 -13.01
C THR A 39 12.43 21.95 -13.19
N ARG A 40 12.06 21.00 -12.32
CA ARG A 40 12.46 19.59 -12.38
C ARG A 40 11.23 18.71 -12.41
N ILE A 41 11.23 17.72 -13.28
CA ILE A 41 10.10 16.80 -13.45
C ILE A 41 10.60 15.37 -13.33
N TYR A 42 10.00 14.63 -12.41
CA TYR A 42 10.29 13.23 -12.20
C TYR A 42 9.01 12.39 -12.38
N ILE A 43 9.09 11.38 -13.21
CA ILE A 43 7.99 10.48 -13.55
C ILE A 43 8.37 9.09 -13.08
N ALA A 44 7.64 8.54 -12.11
CA ALA A 44 7.92 7.24 -11.55
C ALA A 44 6.86 6.21 -11.94
N PHE A 45 7.26 5.20 -12.67
CA PHE A 45 6.49 3.98 -12.90
C PHE A 45 6.71 3.01 -11.75
N ASP A 46 5.70 2.20 -11.40
CA ASP A 46 5.95 1.04 -10.55
C ASP A 46 6.96 0.09 -11.21
N GLY A 47 7.86 -0.41 -10.42
CA GLY A 47 8.79 -1.46 -10.80
C GLY A 47 8.56 -2.75 -10.02
N LEU A 48 9.64 -3.46 -9.74
CA LEU A 48 9.61 -4.58 -8.81
C LEU A 48 9.24 -4.07 -7.42
N VAL A 49 8.19 -4.63 -6.82
CA VAL A 49 7.68 -4.21 -5.52
C VAL A 49 7.96 -5.27 -4.45
N PRO A 50 7.90 -4.93 -3.15
CA PRO A 50 8.01 -5.92 -2.08
C PRO A 50 6.93 -7.00 -2.18
N TYR A 51 7.22 -8.19 -1.66
CA TYR A 51 6.32 -9.34 -1.74
C TYR A 51 4.92 -9.04 -1.17
N ALA A 52 4.84 -8.29 -0.07
CA ALA A 52 3.57 -7.85 0.49
C ALA A 52 2.70 -7.08 -0.55
N LYS A 53 3.32 -6.23 -1.36
CA LYS A 53 2.61 -5.52 -2.43
C LYS A 53 2.30 -6.43 -3.61
N MET A 54 3.16 -7.40 -3.94
CA MET A 54 2.86 -8.38 -4.99
C MET A 54 1.59 -9.17 -4.66
N VAL A 55 1.41 -9.60 -3.40
CA VAL A 55 0.21 -10.28 -2.95
C VAL A 55 -1.04 -9.44 -3.16
N GLN A 56 -0.97 -8.14 -2.82
CA GLN A 56 -2.06 -7.22 -3.06
C GLN A 56 -2.33 -6.97 -4.55
N GLN A 57 -1.26 -6.81 -5.34
CA GLN A 57 -1.37 -6.64 -6.80
C GLN A 57 -2.01 -7.87 -7.45
N ARG A 58 -1.59 -9.08 -7.06
CA ARG A 58 -2.18 -10.33 -7.54
C ARG A 58 -3.69 -10.33 -7.32
N TYR A 59 -4.14 -10.07 -6.10
CA TYR A 59 -5.55 -9.98 -5.78
C TYR A 59 -6.32 -8.99 -6.66
N ARG A 60 -5.74 -7.81 -6.89
CA ARG A 60 -6.36 -6.79 -7.75
C ARG A 60 -6.43 -7.24 -9.22
N ARG A 61 -5.40 -7.91 -9.73
CA ARG A 61 -5.33 -8.38 -11.12
C ARG A 61 -6.30 -9.51 -11.39
N MET A 62 -6.40 -10.47 -10.48
CA MET A 62 -7.33 -11.60 -10.62
C MET A 62 -8.81 -11.20 -10.56
N LYS A 63 -9.12 -10.01 -10.05
CA LYS A 63 -10.49 -9.44 -10.06
C LYS A 63 -10.85 -8.71 -11.35
N ILE A 64 -9.91 -8.45 -12.24
CA ILE A 64 -10.19 -7.81 -13.51
C ILE A 64 -10.81 -8.87 -14.41
N PRO A 65 -12.10 -8.73 -14.81
CA PRO A 65 -12.70 -9.70 -15.70
C PRO A 65 -11.98 -9.68 -17.05
N GLU A 66 -11.81 -10.85 -17.65
CA GLU A 66 -11.41 -10.99 -19.03
C GLU A 66 -12.53 -10.44 -19.93
N ALA A 67 -12.64 -9.13 -20.02
CA ALA A 67 -13.63 -8.51 -20.89
C ALA A 67 -13.08 -8.45 -22.32
N PRO A 68 -13.93 -8.56 -23.34
CA PRO A 68 -13.57 -8.27 -24.72
C PRO A 68 -13.44 -6.74 -24.90
N SER A 69 -12.46 -6.14 -24.24
CA SER A 69 -12.10 -4.73 -24.44
C SER A 69 -10.96 -4.66 -25.46
N SER A 70 -10.87 -3.54 -26.17
CA SER A 70 -9.79 -3.26 -27.11
C SER A 70 -8.41 -3.27 -26.45
N PHE A 71 -8.35 -3.08 -25.13
CA PHE A 71 -7.13 -3.04 -24.33
C PHE A 71 -7.24 -3.94 -23.08
N ASP A 72 -6.27 -4.82 -22.90
CA ASP A 72 -6.15 -5.66 -21.70
C ASP A 72 -5.52 -4.85 -20.56
N LYS A 73 -6.31 -4.54 -19.53
CA LYS A 73 -5.86 -3.79 -18.36
C LYS A 73 -4.73 -4.46 -17.55
N HIS A 74 -4.54 -5.77 -17.71
CA HIS A 74 -3.39 -6.46 -17.12
C HIS A 74 -2.06 -6.00 -17.69
N GLN A 75 -2.05 -5.40 -18.89
CA GLN A 75 -0.86 -4.79 -19.47
C GLN A 75 -0.36 -3.58 -18.66
N ILE A 76 -1.20 -3.00 -17.79
CA ILE A 76 -0.77 -1.99 -16.80
C ILE A 76 -0.11 -2.70 -15.60
N SER A 77 0.83 -3.56 -15.86
CA SER A 77 1.62 -4.22 -14.81
C SER A 77 3.10 -3.95 -15.04
N PRO A 78 3.88 -3.71 -13.98
CA PRO A 78 5.29 -3.41 -14.11
C PRO A 78 6.02 -4.47 -14.94
N GLY A 79 6.81 -4.04 -15.93
CA GLY A 79 7.61 -4.93 -16.75
C GLY A 79 6.94 -5.49 -18.01
N THR A 80 5.64 -5.24 -18.23
CA THR A 80 4.97 -5.64 -19.48
C THR A 80 5.50 -4.86 -20.68
N PRO A 81 5.38 -5.41 -21.91
CA PRO A 81 5.80 -4.71 -23.14
C PRO A 81 5.16 -3.33 -23.28
N TYR A 82 3.87 -3.19 -22.95
CA TYR A 82 3.16 -1.92 -23.00
C TYR A 82 3.78 -0.87 -22.07
N MET A 83 4.09 -1.23 -20.82
CA MET A 83 4.68 -0.30 -19.85
C MET A 83 6.09 0.13 -20.25
N ARG A 84 6.86 -0.77 -20.87
CA ARG A 84 8.20 -0.45 -21.42
C ARG A 84 8.10 0.51 -22.60
N GLU A 85 7.24 0.21 -23.57
CA GLU A 85 6.98 1.07 -24.73
C GLU A 85 6.53 2.48 -24.30
N LEU A 86 5.62 2.55 -23.33
CA LEU A 86 5.13 3.82 -22.83
C LEU A 86 6.23 4.63 -22.15
N ALA A 87 7.08 4.00 -21.33
CA ALA A 87 8.21 4.67 -20.68
C ALA A 87 9.22 5.20 -21.70
N ASP A 88 9.53 4.42 -22.75
CA ASP A 88 10.44 4.84 -23.82
C ASP A 88 9.83 5.98 -24.66
N THR A 89 8.54 5.90 -24.96
CA THR A 89 7.80 6.97 -25.65
C THR A 89 7.86 8.28 -24.87
N ILE A 90 7.65 8.22 -23.55
CA ILE A 90 7.71 9.41 -22.69
C ILE A 90 9.13 9.99 -22.68
N ARG A 91 10.17 9.16 -22.56
CA ARG A 91 11.56 9.62 -22.61
C ARG A 91 11.91 10.35 -23.91
N ILE A 92 11.39 9.86 -25.03
CA ILE A 92 11.65 10.46 -26.35
C ILE A 92 10.87 11.79 -26.50
N LEU A 93 9.62 11.81 -26.12
CA LEU A 93 8.76 12.98 -26.33
C LEU A 93 8.93 14.08 -25.29
N PHE A 94 9.36 13.72 -24.07
CA PHE A 94 9.56 14.65 -22.94
C PHE A 94 11.00 14.55 -22.38
N PRO A 95 12.02 14.92 -23.17
CA PRO A 95 13.43 14.75 -22.74
C PRO A 95 13.81 15.63 -21.54
N GLN A 96 12.98 16.58 -21.15
CA GLN A 96 13.15 17.38 -19.93
C GLN A 96 12.74 16.63 -18.65
N CYS A 97 12.06 15.49 -18.78
CA CYS A 97 11.61 14.68 -17.65
C CYS A 97 12.63 13.59 -17.32
N ILE A 98 12.87 13.38 -16.02
CA ILE A 98 13.57 12.19 -15.54
C ILE A 98 12.51 11.08 -15.40
N VAL A 99 12.71 9.97 -16.08
CA VAL A 99 11.78 8.84 -16.09
C VAL A 99 12.41 7.64 -15.41
N SER A 100 11.89 7.30 -14.23
CA SER A 100 12.15 6.03 -13.54
C SER A 100 11.16 5.00 -14.05
N ASP A 101 11.65 4.04 -14.82
CA ASP A 101 10.79 3.04 -15.46
C ASP A 101 10.53 1.81 -14.58
N THR A 102 9.93 0.80 -15.18
CA THR A 102 9.57 -0.46 -14.52
C THR A 102 10.76 -1.36 -14.20
N LEU A 103 11.96 -1.06 -14.69
CA LEU A 103 13.18 -1.83 -14.39
C LEU A 103 13.81 -1.39 -13.05
N GLU A 104 13.55 -0.16 -12.62
CA GLU A 104 13.99 0.31 -11.32
C GLU A 104 13.06 -0.23 -10.23
N PRO A 105 13.58 -0.94 -9.20
CA PRO A 105 12.76 -1.48 -8.13
C PRO A 105 12.06 -0.39 -7.31
N GLY A 106 10.87 -0.70 -6.81
CA GLY A 106 10.06 0.15 -5.94
C GLY A 106 8.72 0.54 -6.55
N GLU A 107 7.79 0.90 -5.68
CA GLU A 107 6.53 1.52 -6.05
C GLU A 107 6.76 2.96 -6.50
N GLY A 108 5.96 3.44 -7.43
CA GLY A 108 6.09 4.80 -7.98
C GLY A 108 6.18 5.85 -6.90
N GLU A 109 5.23 5.84 -5.96
CA GLU A 109 5.19 6.80 -4.84
C GLU A 109 6.46 6.79 -3.98
N HIS A 110 7.04 5.62 -3.68
CA HIS A 110 8.28 5.53 -2.89
C HIS A 110 9.51 5.96 -3.67
N LYS A 111 9.58 5.68 -4.97
CA LYS A 111 10.64 6.17 -5.86
C LYS A 111 10.69 7.69 -5.90
N LEU A 112 9.52 8.38 -5.84
CA LEU A 112 9.46 9.84 -5.77
C LEU A 112 10.24 10.35 -4.56
N PHE A 113 10.00 9.78 -3.38
CA PHE A 113 10.66 10.23 -2.15
C PHE A 113 12.14 9.86 -2.10
N LEU A 114 12.52 8.70 -2.64
CA LEU A 114 13.93 8.32 -2.77
C LEU A 114 14.67 9.30 -3.68
N TRP A 115 14.08 9.69 -4.80
CA TRP A 115 14.66 10.69 -5.69
C TRP A 115 14.74 12.06 -5.04
N LEU A 116 13.69 12.52 -4.35
CA LEU A 116 13.70 13.81 -3.64
C LEU A 116 14.85 13.91 -2.64
N ARG A 117 15.25 12.81 -2.00
CA ARG A 117 16.40 12.77 -1.08
C ARG A 117 17.75 13.00 -1.78
N THR A 118 17.83 12.79 -3.09
CA THR A 118 19.05 13.03 -3.87
C THR A 118 19.26 14.50 -4.25
N LEU A 119 18.20 15.32 -4.13
CA LEU A 119 18.25 16.72 -4.46
C LEU A 119 18.79 17.56 -3.29
N ALA A 120 19.49 18.63 -3.60
CA ALA A 120 19.89 19.65 -2.61
C ALA A 120 18.64 20.39 -2.08
N ASP A 121 18.72 20.89 -0.84
CA ASP A 121 17.59 21.57 -0.20
C ASP A 121 17.14 22.83 -0.97
N GLU A 122 18.08 23.53 -1.59
CA GLU A 122 17.78 24.68 -2.45
C GLU A 122 16.98 24.33 -3.69
N ASP A 123 17.07 23.09 -4.16
CA ASP A 123 16.45 22.59 -5.38
C ASP A 123 15.04 22.02 -5.17
N ARG A 124 14.60 21.86 -3.91
CA ARG A 124 13.33 21.21 -3.52
C ARG A 124 12.51 22.00 -2.48
N LYS A 125 12.57 23.33 -2.53
CA LYS A 125 11.82 24.17 -1.58
C LYS A 125 10.30 24.04 -1.77
N SER A 126 9.86 23.89 -3.00
CA SER A 126 8.46 23.76 -3.41
C SER A 126 8.29 22.47 -4.20
N ILE A 127 7.63 21.50 -3.61
CA ILE A 127 7.44 20.15 -4.17
C ILE A 127 5.96 19.93 -4.44
N CYS A 128 5.61 19.60 -5.68
CA CYS A 128 4.28 19.16 -6.05
C CYS A 128 4.33 17.66 -6.41
N ILE A 129 3.57 16.85 -5.70
CA ILE A 129 3.46 15.42 -5.97
C ILE A 129 2.07 15.12 -6.51
N TYR A 130 2.02 14.56 -7.71
CA TYR A 130 0.79 14.06 -8.27
C TYR A 130 0.60 12.60 -7.87
N GLY A 131 -0.54 12.30 -7.24
CA GLY A 131 -0.94 10.94 -6.89
C GLY A 131 -2.32 10.91 -6.25
N LEU A 132 -3.00 9.78 -6.37
CA LEU A 132 -4.39 9.61 -5.94
C LEU A 132 -4.52 8.77 -4.66
N ASP A 133 -3.47 8.06 -4.28
CA ASP A 133 -3.53 7.14 -3.15
C ASP A 133 -3.59 7.86 -1.79
N ALA A 134 -4.30 7.28 -0.86
CA ALA A 134 -4.42 7.84 0.49
C ALA A 134 -3.10 7.72 1.27
N ASP A 135 -2.36 6.65 1.04
CA ASP A 135 -1.08 6.38 1.70
C ASP A 135 -0.05 7.44 1.34
N LEU A 136 -0.11 8.01 0.13
CA LEU A 136 0.76 9.12 -0.30
C LEU A 136 0.67 10.33 0.64
N VAL A 137 -0.50 10.61 1.21
CA VAL A 137 -0.65 11.70 2.19
C VAL A 137 0.10 11.38 3.48
N LEU A 138 0.00 10.15 4.00
CA LEU A 138 0.74 9.72 5.20
C LEU A 138 2.25 9.70 4.96
N ILE A 139 2.69 9.21 3.81
CA ILE A 139 4.10 9.21 3.40
C ILE A 139 4.61 10.65 3.30
N SER A 140 3.81 11.57 2.73
CA SER A 140 4.16 12.99 2.63
C SER A 140 4.29 13.67 3.99
N ILE A 141 3.41 13.33 4.95
CA ILE A 141 3.52 13.83 6.33
C ILE A 141 4.80 13.27 6.98
N ALA A 142 5.03 11.97 6.87
CA ALA A 142 6.19 11.30 7.46
C ALA A 142 7.53 11.81 6.91
N GLN A 143 7.54 12.24 5.66
CA GLN A 143 8.74 12.74 4.97
C GLN A 143 8.71 14.26 4.69
N SER A 144 7.90 15.01 5.43
CA SER A 144 7.72 16.45 5.28
C SER A 144 9.00 17.28 5.49
N HIS A 145 10.02 16.69 6.13
CA HIS A 145 11.35 17.30 6.26
C HIS A 145 12.07 17.49 4.92
N LEU A 146 11.60 16.86 3.84
CA LEU A 146 12.19 17.00 2.50
C LEU A 146 11.83 18.35 1.83
N GLY A 147 10.82 19.08 2.28
CA GLY A 147 10.44 20.37 1.73
C GLY A 147 8.97 20.69 1.89
N ALA A 148 8.51 21.79 1.31
CA ALA A 148 7.10 22.16 1.29
C ALA A 148 6.36 21.33 0.24
N ILE A 149 5.74 20.23 0.67
CA ILE A 149 5.04 19.27 -0.19
C ILE A 149 3.58 19.67 -0.36
N GLU A 150 3.12 19.67 -1.59
CA GLU A 150 1.71 19.72 -1.99
C GLU A 150 1.35 18.45 -2.75
N VAL A 151 0.30 17.75 -2.32
CA VAL A 151 -0.25 16.57 -3.02
C VAL A 151 -1.36 17.05 -3.95
N LEU A 152 -1.18 16.81 -5.24
CA LEU A 152 -2.08 17.22 -6.30
C LEU A 152 -2.99 16.06 -6.70
N ARG A 153 -4.31 16.34 -6.76
CA ARG A 153 -5.34 15.39 -7.19
C ARG A 153 -6.32 16.04 -8.14
N GLU A 154 -6.86 15.28 -9.08
CA GLU A 154 -7.99 15.75 -9.86
C GLU A 154 -9.24 15.96 -8.99
N ARG A 155 -10.06 16.93 -9.41
CA ARG A 155 -11.41 17.08 -8.88
C ARG A 155 -12.32 16.00 -9.44
N GLU A 156 -13.14 15.41 -8.59
CA GLU A 156 -14.04 14.32 -9.02
C GLU A 156 -15.15 14.77 -9.98
N LYS A 157 -15.66 15.99 -9.82
CA LYS A 157 -16.88 16.46 -10.50
C LYS A 157 -16.65 17.63 -11.46
N GLU A 158 -15.48 18.23 -11.42
CA GLU A 158 -15.15 19.42 -12.21
C GLU A 158 -13.77 19.28 -12.83
N PRO A 159 -13.52 19.85 -14.02
CA PRO A 159 -12.16 19.89 -14.55
C PRO A 159 -11.20 20.64 -13.62
N GLY A 160 -9.97 20.18 -13.53
CA GLY A 160 -8.90 20.81 -12.76
C GLY A 160 -8.43 20.00 -11.57
N PHE A 161 -7.56 20.62 -10.76
CA PHE A 161 -6.86 19.96 -9.68
C PHE A 161 -7.20 20.61 -8.32
N THR A 162 -7.04 19.82 -7.27
CA THR A 162 -7.01 20.29 -5.89
C THR A 162 -5.63 19.97 -5.34
N ALA A 163 -4.97 20.97 -4.75
CA ALA A 163 -3.71 20.78 -4.04
C ALA A 163 -3.97 20.70 -2.54
N LEU A 164 -3.44 19.63 -1.91
CA LEU A 164 -3.40 19.48 -0.46
C LEU A 164 -2.02 19.90 0.04
N SER A 165 -1.96 21.02 0.72
CA SER A 165 -0.73 21.48 1.36
C SER A 165 -0.44 20.66 2.61
N ILE A 166 0.63 19.88 2.59
CA ILE A 166 1.06 19.08 3.75
C ILE A 166 1.47 19.96 4.93
N PRO A 167 2.23 21.06 4.76
CA PRO A 167 2.51 22.00 5.86
C PRO A 167 1.24 22.57 6.51
N ALA A 168 0.22 22.92 5.73
CA ALA A 168 -1.05 23.42 6.28
C ALA A 168 -1.85 22.29 6.97
N LEU A 169 -1.85 21.09 6.40
CA LEU A 169 -2.48 19.93 7.02
C LEU A 169 -1.87 19.61 8.38
N MET A 170 -0.54 19.61 8.49
CA MET A 170 0.17 19.32 9.74
C MET A 170 -0.19 20.29 10.88
N GLN A 171 -0.56 21.53 10.56
CA GLN A 171 -0.99 22.51 11.57
C GLN A 171 -2.37 22.23 12.17
N VAL A 172 -3.21 21.49 11.45
CA VAL A 172 -4.60 21.18 11.87
C VAL A 172 -4.78 19.73 12.29
N LEU A 173 -3.72 18.92 12.27
CA LEU A 173 -3.79 17.55 12.76
C LEU A 173 -4.16 17.53 14.25
N PRO A 174 -4.96 16.55 14.70
CA PRO A 174 -5.34 16.42 16.10
C PRO A 174 -4.19 15.96 17.01
N LEU A 175 -3.12 15.44 16.43
CA LEU A 175 -1.90 14.92 17.07
C LEU A 175 -0.69 15.55 16.39
N ASP A 176 0.48 15.47 17.02
CA ASP A 176 1.72 15.79 16.30
C ASP A 176 1.90 14.85 15.09
N PRO A 177 2.58 15.31 14.03
CA PRO A 177 2.66 14.58 12.77
C PRO A 177 3.25 13.17 12.88
N GLU A 178 4.26 12.97 13.71
CA GLU A 178 4.90 11.69 13.91
C GLU A 178 3.94 10.70 14.59
N THR A 179 3.30 11.12 15.67
CA THR A 179 2.30 10.32 16.39
C THR A 179 1.10 10.03 15.48
N TYR A 180 0.68 11.00 14.66
CA TYR A 180 -0.41 10.80 13.71
C TYR A 180 -0.11 9.70 12.69
N VAL A 181 1.10 9.69 12.11
CA VAL A 181 1.53 8.64 11.17
C VAL A 181 1.60 7.28 11.86
N LYS A 182 2.24 7.20 13.04
CA LYS A 182 2.34 5.96 13.83
C LYS A 182 0.98 5.38 14.16
N LEU A 183 0.04 6.23 14.62
CA LEU A 183 -1.32 5.83 14.94
C LEU A 183 -2.07 5.36 13.70
N SER A 184 -1.91 6.05 12.58
CA SER A 184 -2.59 5.71 11.34
C SER A 184 -2.12 4.37 10.79
N VAL A 185 -0.82 4.12 10.75
CA VAL A 185 -0.23 2.83 10.32
C VAL A 185 -0.70 1.70 11.23
N LEU A 186 -0.69 1.91 12.56
CA LEU A 186 -1.10 0.89 13.52
C LEU A 186 -2.58 0.52 13.40
N SER A 187 -3.45 1.52 13.20
CA SER A 187 -4.88 1.39 13.51
C SER A 187 -5.75 1.12 12.30
N PHE A 188 -5.50 1.83 11.18
CA PHE A 188 -6.49 1.93 10.12
C PHE A 188 -6.31 0.94 8.98
N GLY A 189 -5.22 0.17 9.00
CA GLY A 189 -4.85 -0.71 7.90
C GLY A 189 -4.31 0.06 6.69
N ASN A 190 -3.60 -0.65 5.85
CA ASN A 190 -3.01 -0.17 4.60
C ASN A 190 -2.76 -1.37 3.69
N ASP A 191 -2.02 -1.19 2.62
CA ASP A 191 -1.72 -2.26 1.67
C ASP A 191 -0.92 -3.43 2.27
N PHE A 192 -0.27 -3.24 3.41
CA PHE A 192 0.68 -4.20 4.01
C PHE A 192 0.20 -4.82 5.31
N MET A 193 -0.74 -4.20 5.99
CA MET A 193 -1.27 -4.73 7.24
C MET A 193 -2.76 -4.47 7.40
N PRO A 194 -3.50 -5.42 8.01
CA PRO A 194 -4.92 -5.25 8.27
C PRO A 194 -5.17 -4.17 9.32
N ASN A 195 -6.34 -3.55 9.28
CA ASN A 195 -6.75 -2.62 10.32
C ASN A 195 -7.04 -3.36 11.63
N LEU A 196 -6.75 -2.69 12.74
CA LEU A 196 -7.28 -3.14 14.03
C LEU A 196 -8.82 -3.01 13.99
N ALA A 197 -9.47 -4.10 14.28
CA ALA A 197 -10.91 -4.22 14.10
C ALA A 197 -11.72 -3.12 14.80
N MET A 198 -11.31 -2.68 15.99
CA MET A 198 -11.93 -1.59 16.73
C MET A 198 -11.84 -0.24 16.01
N PHE A 199 -10.85 -0.06 15.13
CA PHE A 199 -10.57 1.21 14.47
C PHE A 199 -10.93 1.21 12.98
N SER A 200 -11.87 0.38 12.57
CA SER A 200 -12.40 0.41 11.21
C SER A 200 -12.89 1.82 10.84
N LEU A 201 -12.35 2.38 9.76
CA LEU A 201 -12.73 3.71 9.26
C LEU A 201 -14.22 3.79 8.86
N ARG A 202 -14.79 2.66 8.45
CA ARG A 202 -16.22 2.57 8.07
C ARG A 202 -17.17 2.73 9.26
N GLU A 203 -16.66 2.53 10.48
CA GLU A 203 -17.45 2.51 11.71
C GLU A 203 -17.00 3.55 12.74
N ASP A 204 -16.67 4.74 12.32
CA ASP A 204 -16.14 5.82 13.17
C ASP A 204 -14.81 5.47 13.88
N GLY A 205 -14.05 4.52 13.34
CA GLY A 205 -12.78 4.07 13.93
C GLY A 205 -11.76 5.19 14.11
N TYR A 206 -11.76 6.18 13.22
CA TYR A 206 -10.91 7.37 13.34
C TYR A 206 -11.20 8.15 14.63
N LYS A 207 -12.46 8.44 14.92
CA LYS A 207 -12.85 9.15 16.15
C LYS A 207 -12.51 8.33 17.39
N ARG A 208 -12.70 7.01 17.35
CA ARG A 208 -12.31 6.12 18.45
C ARG A 208 -10.81 6.09 18.66
N ALA A 209 -10.01 6.00 17.62
CA ALA A 209 -8.54 6.03 17.73
C ALA A 209 -8.08 7.33 18.38
N LEU A 210 -8.59 8.47 17.93
CA LEU A 210 -8.27 9.78 18.53
C LEU A 210 -8.72 9.93 19.98
N PHE A 211 -9.86 9.33 20.35
CA PHE A 211 -10.33 9.36 21.73
C PHE A 211 -9.39 8.63 22.69
N TYR A 212 -8.75 7.55 22.22
CA TYR A 212 -7.79 6.78 23.02
C TYR A 212 -6.36 7.31 22.91
N ALA A 213 -6.03 8.01 21.83
CA ALA A 213 -4.75 8.66 21.69
C ALA A 213 -4.66 9.85 22.65
N ASP A 214 -3.66 9.83 23.54
CA ASP A 214 -3.37 11.00 24.36
C ASP A 214 -2.58 12.01 23.54
N LYS A 215 -2.85 13.32 23.71
CA LYS A 215 -2.14 14.40 22.99
C LYS A 215 -0.63 14.45 23.23
N HIS A 216 -0.16 13.69 24.20
CA HIS A 216 1.25 13.62 24.59
C HIS A 216 1.94 12.33 24.16
N THR A 217 1.29 11.50 23.33
CA THR A 217 1.75 10.17 22.99
C THR A 217 2.72 10.22 21.81
N ALA A 218 4.01 10.36 22.06
CA ALA A 218 5.04 10.44 21.03
C ALA A 218 5.98 9.24 20.94
N CYS A 219 5.88 8.26 21.84
CA CYS A 219 6.81 7.13 21.84
C CYS A 219 6.12 5.75 21.83
N ARG A 220 6.91 4.71 21.63
CA ARG A 220 6.48 3.31 21.53
C ARG A 220 5.73 2.80 22.75
N ASP A 221 6.14 3.21 23.93
CA ASP A 221 5.49 2.83 25.19
C ASP A 221 4.05 3.34 25.27
N GLU A 222 3.77 4.40 24.57
CA GLU A 222 2.47 5.06 24.54
C GLU A 222 1.51 4.40 23.57
N ILE A 223 2.00 3.81 22.47
CA ILE A 223 1.19 2.93 21.62
C ILE A 223 0.70 1.73 22.45
N ARG A 224 1.56 1.18 23.34
CA ARG A 224 1.18 0.14 24.28
C ARG A 224 0.11 0.62 25.26
N VAL A 225 0.21 1.84 25.76
CA VAL A 225 -0.84 2.46 26.61
C VAL A 225 -2.14 2.65 25.85
N LEU A 226 -2.07 3.06 24.57
CA LEU A 226 -3.23 3.17 23.71
C LEU A 226 -3.92 1.82 23.51
N THR A 227 -3.18 0.79 23.14
CA THR A 227 -3.73 -0.56 22.93
C THR A 227 -4.31 -1.12 24.20
N LYS A 228 -3.68 -0.91 25.35
CA LYS A 228 -4.18 -1.30 26.66
C LYS A 228 -5.50 -0.60 27.01
N ARG A 229 -5.57 0.72 26.89
CA ARG A 229 -6.79 1.49 27.15
C ARG A 229 -7.94 1.09 26.24
N ALA A 230 -7.66 0.90 24.95
CA ALA A 230 -8.65 0.46 23.98
C ALA A 230 -9.15 -0.96 24.30
N SER A 231 -8.24 -1.88 24.64
CA SER A 231 -8.56 -3.24 25.08
C SER A 231 -9.46 -3.26 26.31
N GLU A 232 -9.11 -2.48 27.34
CA GLU A 232 -9.93 -2.37 28.56
C GLU A 232 -11.34 -1.84 28.28
N SER A 233 -11.48 -0.92 27.34
CA SER A 233 -12.77 -0.37 26.93
C SER A 233 -13.63 -1.39 26.19
N VAL A 234 -13.03 -2.17 25.28
CA VAL A 234 -13.73 -3.26 24.58
C VAL A 234 -14.24 -4.29 25.57
N ARG A 235 -13.44 -4.71 26.56
CA ARG A 235 -13.85 -5.64 27.60
C ARG A 235 -15.03 -5.13 28.43
N ARG A 236 -15.12 -3.82 28.65
CA ARG A 236 -16.26 -3.20 29.35
C ARG A 236 -17.54 -3.12 28.51
N ILE A 237 -17.40 -2.88 27.21
CA ILE A 237 -18.56 -2.69 26.31
C ILE A 237 -19.18 -4.04 25.95
N VAL A 238 -18.36 -5.06 25.73
CA VAL A 238 -18.84 -6.33 25.18
C VAL A 238 -19.34 -7.29 26.25
N SER A 239 -19.12 -7.07 27.55
CA SER A 239 -19.51 -7.93 28.70
C SER A 239 -19.31 -9.45 28.45
N VAL A 240 -18.48 -9.82 27.51
CA VAL A 240 -18.19 -11.17 27.08
C VAL A 240 -16.87 -11.58 27.71
N ASP A 241 -16.76 -12.84 28.12
CA ASP A 241 -15.51 -13.43 28.51
C ASP A 241 -14.47 -13.22 27.38
N GLY A 242 -13.40 -12.48 27.69
CA GLY A 242 -12.38 -12.14 26.70
C GLY A 242 -11.76 -13.37 26.03
N HIS A 243 -11.63 -14.46 26.78
CA HIS A 243 -11.12 -15.72 26.26
C HIS A 243 -12.08 -16.37 25.26
N ALA A 244 -13.39 -16.34 25.52
CA ALA A 244 -14.38 -16.84 24.58
C ALA A 244 -14.41 -16.02 23.28
N LEU A 245 -14.18 -14.71 23.38
CA LEU A 245 -14.08 -13.83 22.20
C LEU A 245 -12.83 -14.16 21.38
N GLU A 246 -11.68 -14.36 22.01
CA GLU A 246 -10.44 -14.72 21.35
C GLU A 246 -10.53 -16.08 20.65
N GLN A 247 -11.09 -17.08 21.32
CA GLN A 247 -11.32 -18.39 20.70
C GLN A 247 -12.23 -18.28 19.47
N ARG A 248 -13.33 -17.55 19.58
CA ARG A 248 -14.27 -17.37 18.49
C ARG A 248 -13.64 -16.62 17.31
N PHE A 249 -12.86 -15.58 17.60
CA PHE A 249 -12.10 -14.85 16.60
C PHE A 249 -11.06 -15.75 15.92
N GLY A 250 -10.31 -16.52 16.68
CA GLY A 250 -9.33 -17.47 16.16
C GLY A 250 -9.94 -18.51 15.23
N VAL A 251 -11.06 -19.11 15.63
CA VAL A 251 -11.73 -20.16 14.82
C VAL A 251 -12.39 -19.59 13.56
N GLN A 252 -13.01 -18.43 13.65
CA GLN A 252 -13.87 -17.92 12.57
C GLN A 252 -13.13 -17.00 11.58
N LEU A 253 -12.13 -16.27 12.04
CA LEU A 253 -11.48 -15.23 11.26
C LEU A 253 -9.96 -15.45 11.06
N MET A 254 -9.35 -16.29 11.89
CA MET A 254 -7.91 -16.52 11.90
C MET A 254 -7.53 -17.97 11.57
N ASP A 255 -8.39 -18.65 10.81
CA ASP A 255 -8.14 -20.01 10.30
C ASP A 255 -7.82 -21.06 11.39
N GLY A 256 -8.44 -20.90 12.56
CA GLY A 256 -8.24 -21.80 13.69
C GLY A 256 -7.00 -21.53 14.53
N VAL A 257 -6.46 -20.33 14.50
CA VAL A 257 -5.34 -19.93 15.36
C VAL A 257 -5.68 -20.17 16.83
N VAL A 258 -4.80 -20.88 17.49
CA VAL A 258 -4.86 -21.19 18.94
C VAL A 258 -3.68 -20.58 19.70
N ASP A 259 -2.57 -20.37 19.05
CA ASP A 259 -1.37 -19.70 19.58
C ASP A 259 -1.28 -18.29 19.01
N TRP A 260 -1.38 -17.31 19.89
CA TRP A 260 -1.43 -15.90 19.51
C TRP A 260 -0.06 -15.20 19.54
N GLU A 261 0.92 -15.79 20.17
CA GLU A 261 2.28 -15.19 20.26
C GLU A 261 2.89 -14.96 18.86
N PRO A 262 2.88 -15.93 17.93
CA PRO A 262 3.36 -15.70 16.56
C PRO A 262 2.56 -14.64 15.79
N VAL A 263 1.24 -14.55 16.07
CA VAL A 263 0.36 -13.55 15.41
C VAL A 263 0.73 -12.15 15.87
N VAL A 264 0.89 -11.95 17.17
CA VAL A 264 1.27 -10.65 17.75
C VAL A 264 2.69 -10.27 17.33
N HIS A 265 3.63 -11.23 17.33
CA HIS A 265 4.98 -11.02 16.79
C HIS A 265 4.94 -10.54 15.32
N ALA A 266 4.24 -11.27 14.46
CA ALA A 266 4.10 -10.90 13.04
C ALA A 266 3.42 -9.53 12.84
N PHE A 267 2.43 -9.21 13.67
CA PHE A 267 1.76 -7.92 13.64
C PHE A 267 2.73 -6.76 13.94
N TRP A 268 3.53 -6.87 15.02
CA TRP A 268 4.53 -5.85 15.35
C TRP A 268 5.67 -5.77 14.34
N LYS A 269 6.10 -6.93 13.79
CA LYS A 269 7.08 -6.96 12.70
C LYS A 269 6.56 -6.22 11.48
N THR A 270 5.31 -6.45 11.08
CA THR A 270 4.67 -5.77 9.95
C THR A 270 4.49 -4.28 10.21
N TYR A 271 4.07 -3.91 11.42
CA TYR A 271 3.99 -2.51 11.81
C TYR A 271 5.34 -1.79 11.68
N THR A 272 6.40 -2.39 12.19
CA THR A 272 7.76 -1.83 12.09
C THR A 272 8.21 -1.72 10.64
N TRP A 273 7.97 -2.75 9.83
CA TRP A 273 8.27 -2.77 8.41
C TRP A 273 7.53 -1.65 7.66
N THR A 274 6.22 -1.54 7.87
CA THR A 274 5.39 -0.54 7.19
C THR A 274 5.74 0.88 7.61
N LEU A 275 5.92 1.11 8.90
CA LEU A 275 6.31 2.42 9.41
C LEU A 275 7.67 2.86 8.84
N HIS A 276 8.64 1.95 8.79
CA HIS A 276 9.95 2.24 8.15
C HIS A 276 9.77 2.59 6.67
N TYR A 277 8.98 1.80 5.95
CA TYR A 277 8.72 2.03 4.53
C TYR A 277 8.06 3.39 4.27
N PHE A 278 7.08 3.79 5.09
CA PHE A 278 6.42 5.10 4.96
C PHE A 278 7.34 6.28 5.33
N THR A 279 8.21 6.10 6.32
CA THR A 279 9.08 7.18 6.80
C THR A 279 10.37 7.34 5.99
N THR A 280 10.82 6.29 5.32
CA THR A 280 12.12 6.27 4.60
C THR A 280 12.01 5.97 3.11
N SER A 281 10.91 5.37 2.67
CA SER A 281 10.74 4.77 1.35
C SER A 281 11.71 3.60 1.05
N GLN A 282 12.39 3.08 2.07
CA GLN A 282 13.32 1.96 1.97
C GLN A 282 12.67 0.68 2.51
N VAL A 283 12.89 -0.42 1.81
CA VAL A 283 12.36 -1.73 2.17
C VAL A 283 13.33 -2.42 3.12
N LEU A 284 12.85 -2.84 4.31
CA LEU A 284 13.65 -3.59 5.29
C LEU A 284 13.84 -5.04 4.88
N ASP A 285 12.80 -5.64 4.34
CA ASP A 285 12.79 -7.03 3.88
C ASP A 285 11.83 -7.17 2.69
N TRP A 286 12.37 -7.57 1.54
CA TRP A 286 11.62 -7.69 0.31
C TRP A 286 10.69 -8.90 0.27
N CYS A 287 10.94 -9.91 1.10
CA CYS A 287 10.13 -11.12 1.20
C CYS A 287 9.08 -11.07 2.31
N TRP A 288 9.11 -10.03 3.15
CA TRP A 288 8.17 -9.96 4.26
C TRP A 288 6.74 -9.72 3.77
N VAL A 289 5.81 -10.45 4.35
CA VAL A 289 4.37 -10.25 4.25
C VAL A 289 3.72 -10.65 5.57
N TYR A 290 2.67 -9.97 5.97
CA TYR A 290 1.87 -10.36 7.13
C TYR A 290 1.13 -11.67 6.84
N PRO A 291 1.37 -12.76 7.60
CA PRO A 291 0.92 -14.09 7.20
C PRO A 291 -0.49 -14.45 7.69
N TYR A 292 -1.22 -13.52 8.31
CA TYR A 292 -2.54 -13.80 8.86
C TYR A 292 -3.61 -12.95 8.19
N PRO A 293 -4.87 -13.46 8.12
CA PRO A 293 -5.96 -12.75 7.44
C PRO A 293 -6.39 -11.46 8.13
N GLU A 294 -6.29 -11.40 9.47
CA GLU A 294 -6.75 -10.27 10.28
C GLU A 294 -5.67 -9.84 11.29
N ALA A 295 -5.78 -8.62 11.80
CA ALA A 295 -4.98 -8.18 12.92
C ALA A 295 -5.42 -8.89 14.20
N PRO A 296 -4.52 -9.13 15.16
CA PRO A 296 -4.92 -9.65 16.48
C PRO A 296 -5.84 -8.67 17.20
N LEU A 297 -6.65 -9.18 18.11
CA LEU A 297 -7.47 -8.32 18.96
C LEU A 297 -6.60 -7.47 19.88
N LEU A 298 -7.07 -6.28 20.22
CA LEU A 298 -6.33 -5.39 21.15
C LEU A 298 -6.04 -6.04 22.49
N SER A 299 -6.97 -6.88 23.00
CA SER A 299 -6.79 -7.65 24.21
C SER A 299 -5.64 -8.67 24.10
N THR A 300 -5.51 -9.25 22.92
CA THR A 300 -4.44 -10.19 22.59
C THR A 300 -3.09 -9.47 22.50
N ILE A 301 -3.04 -8.33 21.79
CA ILE A 301 -1.83 -7.50 21.71
C ILE A 301 -1.36 -7.08 23.09
N ASP A 302 -2.28 -6.70 24.01
CA ASP A 302 -1.95 -6.27 25.37
C ASP A 302 -1.44 -7.41 26.27
N ALA A 303 -1.78 -8.66 25.94
CA ALA A 303 -1.38 -9.82 26.72
C ALA A 303 0.07 -10.28 26.47
N TYR A 304 0.66 -9.86 25.36
CA TYR A 304 2.03 -10.25 24.97
C TYR A 304 2.98 -9.06 25.02
N GLU A 305 4.25 -9.33 25.27
CA GLU A 305 5.28 -8.29 25.22
C GLU A 305 5.47 -7.80 23.79
N GLN A 306 5.61 -6.49 23.65
CA GLN A 306 5.92 -5.87 22.36
C GLN A 306 7.40 -6.09 22.04
N GLU A 307 7.67 -6.85 21.00
CA GLU A 307 8.99 -6.90 20.43
C GLU A 307 9.34 -5.60 19.69
N THR A 308 10.58 -5.21 19.78
CA THR A 308 11.07 -3.95 19.25
C THR A 308 12.17 -4.13 18.22
N GLU A 309 12.81 -5.28 18.23
CA GLU A 309 13.91 -5.63 17.34
C GLU A 309 13.55 -6.85 16.52
N PHE A 310 13.66 -6.74 15.21
CA PHE A 310 13.32 -7.78 14.25
C PHE A 310 14.51 -8.07 13.34
N LEU A 311 14.71 -9.33 13.04
CA LEU A 311 15.67 -9.75 12.02
C LEU A 311 15.04 -9.57 10.63
N TRP A 312 15.79 -8.93 9.73
CA TRP A 312 15.44 -8.73 8.33
C TRP A 312 16.39 -9.52 7.46
N GLU A 313 15.87 -10.51 6.73
CA GLU A 313 16.69 -11.48 6.02
C GLU A 313 16.97 -11.06 4.57
N HIS A 314 16.05 -10.33 3.95
CA HIS A 314 16.11 -9.98 2.52
C HIS A 314 16.09 -8.45 2.31
N PRO A 315 17.20 -7.74 2.60
CA PRO A 315 17.26 -6.28 2.45
C PRO A 315 17.35 -5.83 0.98
N SER A 316 17.57 -6.76 0.05
CA SER A 316 17.60 -6.52 -1.40
C SER A 316 16.60 -7.42 -2.10
N PRO A 317 16.06 -6.99 -3.26
CA PRO A 317 15.09 -7.79 -3.99
C PRO A 317 15.70 -9.13 -4.44
N PRO A 318 15.14 -10.28 -4.03
CA PRO A 318 15.58 -11.59 -4.49
C PRO A 318 14.88 -12.02 -5.79
N TYR A 319 13.84 -11.27 -6.21
CA TYR A 319 13.02 -11.56 -7.38
C TYR A 319 13.42 -10.68 -8.57
N THR A 320 13.02 -11.14 -9.74
CA THR A 320 13.04 -10.34 -10.97
C THR A 320 11.66 -9.78 -11.27
N ILE A 321 11.60 -8.81 -12.20
CA ILE A 321 10.32 -8.28 -12.68
C ILE A 321 9.49 -9.38 -13.40
N ASP A 322 10.14 -10.35 -14.02
CA ASP A 322 9.47 -11.48 -14.66
C ASP A 322 8.86 -12.42 -13.62
N ASP A 323 9.51 -12.63 -12.48
CA ASP A 323 8.96 -13.41 -11.36
C ASP A 323 7.71 -12.71 -10.78
N GLN A 324 7.76 -11.39 -10.62
CA GLN A 324 6.60 -10.62 -10.23
C GLN A 324 5.44 -10.79 -11.21
N LEU A 325 5.69 -10.66 -12.52
CA LEU A 325 4.64 -10.84 -13.54
C LEU A 325 4.04 -12.25 -13.50
N ARG A 326 4.87 -13.29 -13.35
CA ARG A 326 4.39 -14.67 -13.20
C ARG A 326 3.51 -14.86 -11.98
N PHE A 327 3.80 -14.14 -10.92
CA PHE A 327 3.05 -14.22 -9.67
C PHE A 327 1.73 -13.44 -9.71
N ILE A 328 1.68 -12.26 -10.34
CA ILE A 328 0.53 -11.36 -10.26
C ILE A 328 -0.48 -11.47 -11.41
N LEU A 329 -0.09 -12.03 -12.56
CA LEU A 329 -0.95 -12.07 -13.74
C LEU A 329 -1.69 -13.39 -13.89
N PRO A 330 -2.93 -13.38 -14.38
CA PRO A 330 -3.60 -14.55 -14.90
C PRO A 330 -2.83 -15.15 -16.09
N GLU A 331 -2.95 -16.46 -16.30
CA GLU A 331 -2.19 -17.19 -17.32
C GLU A 331 -2.31 -16.56 -18.72
N ALA A 332 -3.52 -16.23 -19.15
CA ALA A 332 -3.74 -15.66 -20.48
C ALA A 332 -3.03 -14.31 -20.67
N SER A 333 -3.01 -13.46 -19.62
CA SER A 333 -2.33 -12.15 -19.66
C SER A 333 -0.81 -12.30 -19.53
N LEU A 334 -0.34 -13.30 -18.79
CA LEU A 334 1.07 -13.65 -18.69
C LEU A 334 1.62 -14.06 -20.06
N ARG A 335 0.92 -14.93 -20.79
CA ARG A 335 1.30 -15.33 -22.15
C ARG A 335 1.29 -14.15 -23.13
N ARG A 336 0.35 -13.23 -22.99
CA ARG A 336 0.34 -11.96 -23.77
C ARG A 336 1.53 -11.07 -23.45
N ALA A 337 2.04 -11.11 -22.22
CA ALA A 337 3.28 -10.43 -21.84
C ALA A 337 4.56 -11.14 -22.34
N GLY A 338 4.42 -12.27 -23.03
CA GLY A 338 5.54 -13.03 -23.57
C GLY A 338 6.22 -13.95 -22.56
N LEU A 339 5.56 -14.26 -21.46
CA LEU A 339 6.09 -15.13 -20.41
C LEU A 339 5.27 -16.42 -20.32
N GLU A 340 5.96 -17.51 -19.97
CA GLU A 340 5.32 -18.78 -19.69
C GLU A 340 5.03 -18.93 -18.19
N PRO A 341 3.87 -19.54 -17.82
CA PRO A 341 3.58 -19.90 -16.44
C PRO A 341 4.63 -20.87 -15.90
N GLN A 342 5.07 -20.66 -14.68
CA GLN A 342 6.04 -21.53 -13.99
C GLN A 342 5.50 -22.09 -12.68
N PHE A 343 4.32 -21.65 -12.27
CA PHE A 343 3.64 -22.17 -11.09
C PHE A 343 2.64 -23.27 -11.48
N PRO A 344 2.23 -24.13 -10.53
CA PRO A 344 1.15 -25.09 -10.76
C PRO A 344 -0.13 -24.43 -11.25
N ASP A 345 -0.88 -25.16 -12.10
CA ASP A 345 -2.12 -24.65 -12.71
C ASP A 345 -3.14 -24.14 -11.68
N GLU A 346 -3.15 -24.74 -10.49
CA GLU A 346 -4.04 -24.32 -9.39
C GLU A 346 -3.80 -22.88 -8.93
N LEU A 347 -2.60 -22.32 -9.12
CA LEU A 347 -2.31 -20.92 -8.81
C LEU A 347 -2.86 -19.94 -9.86
N TYR A 348 -3.17 -20.45 -11.04
CA TYR A 348 -3.78 -19.66 -12.12
C TYR A 348 -5.29 -19.91 -12.25
N ASP A 349 -5.85 -20.82 -11.45
CA ASP A 349 -7.27 -21.05 -11.40
C ASP A 349 -7.99 -19.87 -10.71
N GLU A 350 -8.94 -19.29 -11.42
CA GLU A 350 -9.80 -18.21 -10.91
C GLU A 350 -10.49 -18.58 -9.58
N ALA A 351 -10.91 -19.85 -9.43
CA ALA A 351 -11.52 -20.33 -8.20
C ALA A 351 -10.55 -20.37 -7.03
N THR A 352 -9.26 -20.57 -7.27
CA THR A 352 -8.20 -20.53 -6.26
C THR A 352 -7.85 -19.09 -5.92
N GLU A 353 -7.87 -18.20 -6.90
CA GLU A 353 -7.55 -16.79 -6.74
C GLU A 353 -8.64 -15.99 -6.02
N THR A 354 -9.89 -16.37 -6.24
CA THR A 354 -11.01 -15.82 -5.46
C THR A 354 -10.98 -16.23 -4.00
N ARG A 355 -10.02 -17.04 -3.58
CA ARG A 355 -9.86 -17.57 -2.22
C ARG A 355 -8.85 -16.85 -1.36
N ILE A 356 -8.38 -15.66 -1.73
CA ILE A 356 -7.65 -14.80 -0.79
C ILE A 356 -8.67 -14.24 0.20
N PRO A 357 -8.61 -14.56 1.51
CA PRO A 357 -9.57 -14.02 2.46
C PRO A 357 -9.35 -12.53 2.57
N TRP A 358 -10.24 -11.77 2.02
CA TRP A 358 -10.40 -10.40 2.36
C TRP A 358 -11.42 -10.26 3.47
N MET A 359 -10.87 -10.13 4.66
CA MET A 359 -11.40 -9.32 5.73
C MET A 359 -12.86 -9.54 6.07
N ARG A 360 -13.14 -10.60 6.73
CA ARG A 360 -14.16 -10.55 7.78
C ARG A 360 -13.53 -9.82 8.94
N ARG A 361 -13.99 -8.64 9.24
CA ARG A 361 -13.46 -7.87 10.36
C ARG A 361 -13.90 -8.42 11.69
N TYR A 362 -15.15 -8.93 11.76
CA TYR A 362 -15.73 -9.57 12.93
C TYR A 362 -16.72 -10.64 12.52
N ALA A 363 -16.87 -11.67 13.32
CA ALA A 363 -17.88 -12.71 13.13
C ALA A 363 -19.33 -12.21 13.20
N TRP A 364 -19.54 -11.02 13.72
CA TRP A 364 -20.83 -10.35 13.82
C TRP A 364 -21.05 -9.26 12.77
N GLU A 365 -20.07 -8.91 11.99
CA GLU A 365 -20.27 -8.08 10.82
C GLU A 365 -21.09 -8.89 9.82
N ALA A 366 -22.34 -8.50 9.62
CA ALA A 366 -23.21 -9.08 8.63
C ALA A 366 -22.80 -8.71 7.19
N ASP A 367 -21.55 -8.34 7.00
CA ASP A 367 -21.08 -7.96 5.69
C ASP A 367 -20.79 -9.20 4.85
N PRO A 368 -21.37 -9.25 3.65
CA PRO A 368 -21.17 -10.30 2.68
C PRO A 368 -19.79 -10.24 2.00
N TRP A 369 -18.82 -9.55 2.53
CA TRP A 369 -17.44 -9.75 2.14
C TRP A 369 -17.09 -11.19 2.47
N VAL A 370 -17.50 -12.03 1.55
CA VAL A 370 -17.33 -13.48 1.58
C VAL A 370 -15.91 -13.76 2.02
N SER A 371 -15.77 -14.54 3.06
CA SER A 371 -14.51 -15.18 3.36
C SER A 371 -14.17 -16.05 2.18
N ILE A 372 -13.31 -15.57 1.38
CA ILE A 372 -12.65 -16.34 0.38
C ILE A 372 -11.47 -16.96 1.12
N PRO A 373 -11.42 -18.31 1.30
CA PRO A 373 -10.32 -18.92 2.00
C PRO A 373 -9.03 -18.62 1.25
N LEU A 374 -8.00 -18.15 1.95
CA LEU A 374 -6.65 -18.10 1.40
C LEU A 374 -6.22 -19.51 1.06
N ALA A 375 -5.68 -19.69 -0.12
CA ALA A 375 -4.60 -20.64 -0.26
C ALA A 375 -3.53 -20.22 0.76
N PRO A 376 -3.04 -21.11 1.61
CA PRO A 376 -2.09 -20.74 2.65
C PRO A 376 -0.96 -19.92 2.01
N LEU A 377 -0.65 -18.74 2.56
CA LEU A 377 0.45 -17.90 2.09
C LEU A 377 1.78 -18.68 2.05
N THR A 378 1.92 -19.67 2.93
CA THR A 378 3.00 -20.66 2.90
C THR A 378 3.08 -21.44 1.60
N THR A 379 1.97 -21.74 0.96
CA THR A 379 1.95 -22.44 -0.34
C THR A 379 2.34 -21.49 -1.46
N VAL A 380 1.85 -20.26 -1.42
CA VAL A 380 2.20 -19.22 -2.40
C VAL A 380 3.66 -18.78 -2.26
N GLY A 381 4.15 -18.61 -1.02
CA GLY A 381 5.56 -18.31 -0.75
C GLY A 381 6.53 -19.43 -1.17
N ALA A 382 6.09 -20.70 -1.10
CA ALA A 382 6.89 -21.85 -1.55
C ALA A 382 7.03 -21.94 -3.08
N TYR A 383 6.11 -21.32 -3.83
CA TYR A 383 6.14 -21.31 -5.30
C TYR A 383 6.74 -20.02 -5.88
N ALA A 384 6.90 -18.98 -5.07
CA ALA A 384 7.44 -17.70 -5.52
C ALA A 384 8.98 -17.69 -5.55
N LEU A 385 9.63 -18.72 -5.06
CA LEU A 385 11.09 -18.88 -4.95
C LEU A 385 11.53 -20.26 -5.43
#